data_2819cc9743eee3acd327fe9e69efff7f
#
_entry.id   2819cc9743eee3acd327fe9e69efff7f
#
_cell.length_a   1.000
_cell.length_b   1.000
_cell.length_c   1.000
_cell.angle_alpha   90.00
_cell.angle_beta   90.00
_cell.angle_gamma   90.00
#
_symmetry.space_group_name_H-M   'P 1'
#
loop_
_entity.id
_entity.type
_entity.pdbx_description
1 polymer ?
#
loop_
_entity_poly.entity_id
_entity_poly.type
_entity_poly.pdbx_seq_one_letter_code
_entity_poly.pdbx_strand_id
1 'polypeptide(L)'
;MATAAQTLAEFATQLQYDRIPADVIDRAKASVIDTVGACTYGSTLPWSKIVIDYASQYGKGGQSSILGTQQKVHAPLAALANGALAHAFEMDCLVQPSAGVHPGASLTSPGLAVAQEVGASGREFMTAVVAGGEVMHRIGDASKQSTEHIGFHAPGVTGAFGGAVVAGRLLKLDAGHMTNALGIAGSLASGLLEFSKSGGGMVKRLHLGRAAESGVLAASLAKNGFSGPATVLEGKFGYMNVFCHEGDPALLTAGLGEAWKLLTLTLKRYSCHVTSHVPVTAALELKEKHKIQADDVAAITIEGSEKMFSHHNILEPQDMTMAQYSAPFNVALSFYRNPRDPDSFSEESRNDTTIRALCRNVKVLVRKDPVKNNPLASRVTVKLKDGKEFSLDLPHFPGMPQQPLNHDQLREKFMTITRSVLGRGADKVFDQLSAVEKVPTMRGLV
;
A
#
# COMPACT_ATOMS: atom_id res chain seq x y z
N MET A 1 -18.38 -13.61 -26.89
CA MET A 1 -17.20 -12.77 -26.59
C MET A 1 -16.65 -13.23 -25.25
N ALA A 2 -15.33 -13.23 -25.07
CA ALA A 2 -14.73 -13.50 -23.76
C ALA A 2 -15.12 -12.42 -22.75
N THR A 3 -15.31 -12.81 -21.50
CA THR A 3 -15.55 -11.86 -20.39
C THR A 3 -14.27 -11.14 -19.98
N ALA A 4 -14.38 -10.02 -19.26
CA ALA A 4 -13.21 -9.32 -18.74
C ALA A 4 -12.36 -10.24 -17.84
N ALA A 5 -13.00 -11.04 -16.98
CA ALA A 5 -12.28 -11.98 -16.12
C ALA A 5 -11.55 -13.07 -16.92
N GLN A 6 -12.12 -13.58 -18.01
CA GLN A 6 -11.44 -14.54 -18.91
C GLN A 6 -10.22 -13.89 -19.58
N THR A 7 -10.36 -12.69 -20.13
CA THR A 7 -9.26 -11.97 -20.77
C THR A 7 -8.12 -11.71 -19.79
N LEU A 8 -8.43 -11.26 -18.56
CA LEU A 8 -7.44 -11.04 -17.51
C LEU A 8 -6.78 -12.34 -17.04
N ALA A 9 -7.54 -13.43 -16.96
CA ALA A 9 -7.03 -14.75 -16.59
C ALA A 9 -6.07 -15.32 -17.65
N GLU A 10 -6.40 -15.18 -18.93
CA GLU A 10 -5.51 -15.58 -20.04
C GLU A 10 -4.19 -14.80 -19.99
N PHE A 11 -4.25 -13.46 -19.89
CA PHE A 11 -3.07 -12.65 -19.73
C PHE A 11 -2.22 -13.09 -18.52
N ALA A 12 -2.85 -13.21 -17.36
CA ALA A 12 -2.16 -13.55 -16.13
C ALA A 12 -1.47 -14.92 -16.21
N THR A 13 -2.09 -15.93 -16.81
CA THR A 13 -1.54 -17.29 -16.92
C THR A 13 -0.47 -17.43 -18.00
N GLN A 14 -0.52 -16.62 -19.05
CA GLN A 14 0.44 -16.67 -20.17
C GLN A 14 1.67 -15.77 -19.97
N LEU A 15 1.65 -14.85 -19.00
CA LEU A 15 2.76 -13.94 -18.77
C LEU A 15 4.03 -14.72 -18.43
N GLN A 16 5.13 -14.42 -19.14
CA GLN A 16 6.46 -14.97 -18.92
C GLN A 16 7.40 -13.91 -18.36
N TYR A 17 8.29 -14.28 -17.43
CA TYR A 17 9.24 -13.36 -16.80
C TYR A 17 10.05 -12.55 -17.83
N ASP A 18 10.58 -13.22 -18.85
CA ASP A 18 11.45 -12.61 -19.87
C ASP A 18 10.72 -11.67 -20.85
N ARG A 19 9.39 -11.60 -20.76
CA ARG A 19 8.56 -10.65 -21.51
C ARG A 19 8.16 -9.42 -20.71
N ILE A 20 8.51 -9.36 -19.43
CA ILE A 20 8.23 -8.21 -18.56
C ILE A 20 9.36 -7.19 -18.73
N PRO A 21 9.07 -5.92 -19.03
CA PRO A 21 10.08 -4.86 -19.09
C PRO A 21 10.87 -4.75 -17.78
N ALA A 22 12.16 -4.40 -17.89
CA ALA A 22 13.07 -4.36 -16.74
C ALA A 22 12.62 -3.32 -15.68
N ASP A 23 12.12 -2.17 -16.11
CA ASP A 23 11.61 -1.12 -15.24
C ASP A 23 10.33 -1.56 -14.46
N VAL A 24 9.50 -2.41 -15.05
CA VAL A 24 8.34 -3.02 -14.38
C VAL A 24 8.81 -4.00 -13.30
N ILE A 25 9.83 -4.84 -13.61
CA ILE A 25 10.44 -5.73 -12.62
C ILE A 25 11.05 -4.94 -11.48
N ASP A 26 11.78 -3.87 -11.77
CA ASP A 26 12.41 -3.04 -10.74
C ASP A 26 11.36 -2.34 -9.86
N ARG A 27 10.26 -1.88 -10.46
CA ARG A 27 9.14 -1.31 -9.70
C ARG A 27 8.45 -2.34 -8.82
N ALA A 28 8.25 -3.57 -9.32
CA ALA A 28 7.70 -4.68 -8.55
C ALA A 28 8.64 -5.09 -7.39
N LYS A 29 9.96 -5.16 -7.62
CA LYS A 29 10.95 -5.40 -6.57
C LYS A 29 10.90 -4.33 -5.48
N ALA A 30 10.82 -3.06 -5.87
CA ALA A 30 10.70 -1.97 -4.91
C ALA A 30 9.44 -2.11 -4.03
N SER A 31 8.31 -2.54 -4.61
CA SER A 31 7.09 -2.85 -3.85
C SER A 31 7.29 -4.02 -2.87
N VAL A 32 7.98 -5.08 -3.29
CA VAL A 32 8.27 -6.24 -2.43
C VAL A 32 9.14 -5.84 -1.25
N ILE A 33 10.25 -5.13 -1.50
CA ILE A 33 11.17 -4.63 -0.46
C ILE A 33 10.42 -3.73 0.52
N ASP A 34 9.66 -2.78 0.01
CA ASP A 34 8.84 -1.86 0.81
C ASP A 34 7.87 -2.62 1.73
N THR A 35 7.20 -3.62 1.19
CA THR A 35 6.22 -4.43 1.91
C THR A 35 6.86 -5.29 3.00
N VAL A 36 7.97 -5.95 2.70
CA VAL A 36 8.70 -6.74 3.71
C VAL A 36 9.15 -5.84 4.84
N GLY A 37 9.66 -4.65 4.53
CA GLY A 37 10.00 -3.65 5.54
C GLY A 37 8.80 -3.22 6.38
N ALA A 38 7.68 -2.89 5.73
CA ALA A 38 6.45 -2.48 6.41
C ALA A 38 5.87 -3.58 7.30
N CYS A 39 5.87 -4.85 6.85
CA CYS A 39 5.47 -6.00 7.67
C CYS A 39 6.38 -6.18 8.89
N THR A 40 7.71 -6.06 8.68
CA THR A 40 8.69 -6.21 9.75
C THR A 40 8.47 -5.17 10.85
N TYR A 41 8.30 -3.89 10.51
CA TYR A 41 7.92 -2.87 11.49
C TYR A 41 6.53 -3.16 12.08
N GLY A 42 5.56 -3.48 11.21
CA GLY A 42 4.19 -3.78 11.59
C GLY A 42 4.08 -4.87 12.64
N SER A 43 4.97 -5.87 12.64
CA SER A 43 4.98 -6.97 13.60
C SER A 43 5.22 -6.53 15.05
N THR A 44 5.84 -5.37 15.26
CA THR A 44 6.13 -4.84 16.59
C THR A 44 4.91 -4.18 17.27
N LEU A 45 3.87 -3.87 16.51
CA LEU A 45 2.75 -3.05 16.96
C LEU A 45 1.74 -3.86 17.79
N PRO A 46 1.14 -3.27 18.83
CA PRO A 46 0.25 -4.00 19.75
C PRO A 46 -0.95 -4.66 19.06
N TRP A 47 -1.59 -3.95 18.14
CA TRP A 47 -2.73 -4.48 17.38
C TRP A 47 -2.36 -5.59 16.40
N SER A 48 -1.13 -5.58 15.92
CA SER A 48 -0.62 -6.62 15.01
C SER A 48 -0.38 -7.93 15.73
N LYS A 49 0.03 -7.90 17.00
CA LYS A 49 0.20 -9.10 17.84
C LYS A 49 -1.09 -9.92 17.91
N ILE A 50 -2.25 -9.28 17.98
CA ILE A 50 -3.55 -9.96 18.00
C ILE A 50 -3.75 -10.81 16.73
N VAL A 51 -3.39 -10.27 15.56
CA VAL A 51 -3.51 -10.98 14.27
C VAL A 51 -2.44 -12.07 14.15
N ILE A 52 -1.22 -11.81 14.60
CA ILE A 52 -0.13 -12.80 14.65
C ILE A 52 -0.53 -13.99 15.50
N ASP A 53 -1.06 -13.75 16.70
CA ASP A 53 -1.47 -14.80 17.64
C ASP A 53 -2.60 -15.65 17.03
N TYR A 54 -3.61 -15.00 16.43
CA TYR A 54 -4.68 -15.69 15.72
C TYR A 54 -4.11 -16.59 14.59
N ALA A 55 -3.27 -16.05 13.71
CA ALA A 55 -2.70 -16.80 12.61
C ALA A 55 -1.84 -17.98 13.11
N SER A 56 -1.07 -17.77 14.18
CA SER A 56 -0.21 -18.80 14.78
C SER A 56 -1.01 -19.91 15.46
N GLN A 57 -2.13 -19.56 16.08
CA GLN A 57 -3.00 -20.55 16.72
C GLN A 57 -3.67 -21.47 15.71
N TYR A 58 -4.18 -20.92 14.61
CA TYR A 58 -5.03 -21.66 13.65
C TYR A 58 -4.28 -22.14 12.41
N GLY A 59 -3.05 -21.65 12.15
CA GLY A 59 -2.27 -21.98 10.96
C GLY A 59 -1.09 -22.92 11.17
N LYS A 60 -1.03 -23.65 12.27
CA LYS A 60 0.10 -24.54 12.64
C LYS A 60 0.42 -25.55 11.56
N GLY A 61 1.74 -25.85 11.38
CA GLY A 61 2.22 -26.90 10.47
C GLY A 61 2.57 -26.44 9.05
N GLY A 62 2.33 -25.16 8.72
CA GLY A 62 2.69 -24.58 7.42
C GLY A 62 4.17 -24.21 7.28
N GLN A 63 4.55 -23.77 6.08
CA GLN A 63 5.93 -23.37 5.73
C GLN A 63 6.07 -21.85 5.49
N SER A 64 4.97 -21.10 5.57
CA SER A 64 4.91 -19.69 5.22
C SER A 64 5.20 -18.82 6.44
N SER A 65 6.17 -17.90 6.31
CA SER A 65 6.61 -17.02 7.40
C SER A 65 5.58 -15.93 7.71
N ILE A 66 5.35 -15.66 8.98
CA ILE A 66 4.79 -14.38 9.43
C ILE A 66 5.97 -13.41 9.55
N LEU A 67 6.03 -12.41 8.66
CA LEU A 67 7.16 -11.49 8.53
C LEU A 67 7.43 -10.71 9.82
N GLY A 68 8.70 -10.53 10.15
CA GLY A 68 9.12 -9.89 11.40
C GLY A 68 9.00 -10.79 12.63
N THR A 69 8.70 -12.09 12.46
CA THR A 69 8.63 -13.09 13.53
C THR A 69 9.39 -14.36 13.15
N GLN A 70 9.52 -15.31 14.09
CA GLN A 70 10.06 -16.66 13.82
C GLN A 70 8.95 -17.69 13.53
N GLN A 71 7.70 -17.24 13.38
CA GLN A 71 6.57 -18.13 13.26
C GLN A 71 6.30 -18.50 11.79
N LYS A 72 5.96 -19.77 11.57
CA LYS A 72 5.52 -20.30 10.28
C LYS A 72 4.14 -20.92 10.41
N VAL A 73 3.31 -20.63 9.43
CA VAL A 73 1.91 -21.07 9.38
C VAL A 73 1.55 -21.48 7.95
N HIS A 74 0.36 -22.06 7.73
CA HIS A 74 -0.15 -22.30 6.39
C HIS A 74 -0.39 -20.99 5.60
N ALA A 75 -0.21 -21.04 4.28
CA ALA A 75 -0.22 -19.86 3.41
C ALA A 75 -1.44 -18.93 3.58
N PRO A 76 -2.69 -19.40 3.74
CA PRO A 76 -3.83 -18.49 3.96
C PRO A 76 -3.65 -17.62 5.21
N LEU A 77 -3.21 -18.19 6.32
CA LEU A 77 -3.03 -17.48 7.61
C LEU A 77 -1.78 -16.58 7.59
N ALA A 78 -0.72 -16.98 6.87
CA ALA A 78 0.43 -16.10 6.63
C ALA A 78 0.03 -14.90 5.77
N ALA A 79 -0.79 -15.09 4.74
CA ALA A 79 -1.31 -14.01 3.90
C ALA A 79 -2.18 -13.04 4.71
N LEU A 80 -3.08 -13.56 5.57
CA LEU A 80 -3.88 -12.76 6.50
C LEU A 80 -3.00 -11.89 7.40
N ALA A 81 -2.04 -12.52 8.09
CA ALA A 81 -1.17 -11.80 9.02
C ALA A 81 -0.33 -10.76 8.28
N ASN A 82 0.41 -11.17 7.24
CA ASN A 82 1.31 -10.27 6.52
C ASN A 82 0.57 -9.12 5.81
N GLY A 83 -0.63 -9.37 5.26
CA GLY A 83 -1.46 -8.30 4.68
C GLY A 83 -1.89 -7.25 5.71
N ALA A 84 -2.24 -7.69 6.92
CA ALA A 84 -2.55 -6.78 8.03
C ALA A 84 -1.29 -6.05 8.55
N LEU A 85 -0.15 -6.73 8.65
CA LEU A 85 1.13 -6.15 9.05
C LEU A 85 1.63 -5.10 8.06
N ALA A 86 1.53 -5.35 6.76
CA ALA A 86 1.92 -4.41 5.71
C ALA A 86 1.19 -3.07 5.86
N HIS A 87 -0.11 -3.12 6.18
CA HIS A 87 -0.97 -1.93 6.31
C HIS A 87 -1.08 -1.40 7.75
N ALA A 88 -0.20 -1.84 8.66
CA ALA A 88 -0.35 -1.58 10.09
C ALA A 88 -0.06 -0.14 10.50
N PHE A 89 0.78 0.62 9.76
CA PHE A 89 1.28 1.92 10.21
C PHE A 89 1.38 2.99 9.10
N GLU A 90 0.48 2.99 8.12
CA GLU A 90 0.38 4.02 7.06
C GLU A 90 1.67 4.21 6.22
N MET A 91 2.51 3.19 6.06
CA MET A 91 3.78 3.30 5.34
C MET A 91 3.89 2.45 4.08
N ASP A 92 2.87 1.64 3.80
CA ASP A 92 2.82 0.75 2.64
C ASP A 92 2.57 1.48 1.32
N CYS A 93 3.00 0.87 0.23
CA CYS A 93 2.83 1.41 -1.13
C CYS A 93 1.35 1.40 -1.58
N LEU A 94 1.05 2.31 -2.50
CA LEU A 94 -0.30 2.49 -3.05
C LEU A 94 -0.24 3.04 -4.47
N VAL A 95 -1.39 3.10 -5.14
CA VAL A 95 -1.54 3.79 -6.43
C VAL A 95 -2.43 5.01 -6.26
N GLN A 96 -1.98 6.14 -6.77
CA GLN A 96 -2.74 7.39 -6.80
C GLN A 96 -2.69 7.97 -8.23
N PRO A 97 -3.82 8.46 -8.75
CA PRO A 97 -5.13 8.71 -8.10
C PRO A 97 -6.07 7.49 -8.07
N SER A 98 -5.64 6.30 -8.45
CA SER A 98 -6.49 5.11 -8.43
C SER A 98 -6.86 4.71 -7.00
N ALA A 99 -8.16 4.75 -6.70
CA ALA A 99 -8.66 4.38 -5.39
C ALA A 99 -8.50 2.88 -5.11
N GLY A 100 -8.06 2.59 -3.91
CA GLY A 100 -8.14 1.25 -3.40
C GLY A 100 -7.15 0.24 -3.94
N VAL A 101 -5.99 0.69 -4.40
CA VAL A 101 -4.92 -0.22 -4.83
C VAL A 101 -3.71 -0.09 -3.90
N HIS A 102 -3.51 -1.11 -3.06
CA HIS A 102 -2.37 -1.26 -2.16
C HIS A 102 -1.61 -2.55 -2.52
N PRO A 103 -0.70 -2.50 -3.53
CA PRO A 103 -0.11 -3.70 -4.12
C PRO A 103 0.73 -4.50 -3.13
N GLY A 104 1.44 -3.84 -2.24
CA GLY A 104 2.27 -4.53 -1.26
C GLY A 104 1.48 -5.52 -0.41
N ALA A 105 0.48 -5.05 0.32
CA ALA A 105 -0.34 -5.87 1.19
C ALA A 105 -1.09 -6.99 0.44
N SER A 106 -1.58 -6.67 -0.78
CA SER A 106 -2.49 -7.55 -1.52
C SER A 106 -1.81 -8.47 -2.54
N LEU A 107 -0.53 -8.24 -2.88
CA LEU A 107 0.23 -9.06 -3.83
C LEU A 107 1.43 -9.71 -3.17
N THR A 108 2.26 -8.92 -2.47
CA THR A 108 3.48 -9.43 -1.83
C THR A 108 3.14 -10.38 -0.70
N SER A 109 2.18 -10.05 0.16
CA SER A 109 1.81 -10.88 1.32
C SER A 109 1.27 -12.25 0.91
N PRO A 110 0.23 -12.38 0.06
CA PRO A 110 -0.22 -13.68 -0.40
C PRO A 110 0.80 -14.38 -1.30
N GLY A 111 1.55 -13.61 -2.10
CA GLY A 111 2.58 -14.13 -3.00
C GLY A 111 3.72 -14.80 -2.25
N LEU A 112 4.29 -14.15 -1.22
CA LEU A 112 5.33 -14.74 -0.37
C LEU A 112 4.81 -15.98 0.36
N ALA A 113 3.60 -15.90 0.91
CA ALA A 113 3.00 -17.01 1.64
C ALA A 113 2.88 -18.25 0.75
N VAL A 114 2.27 -18.13 -0.43
CA VAL A 114 2.11 -19.27 -1.36
C VAL A 114 3.45 -19.71 -1.95
N ALA A 115 4.34 -18.77 -2.33
CA ALA A 115 5.65 -19.12 -2.88
C ALA A 115 6.51 -19.91 -1.90
N GLN A 116 6.48 -19.57 -0.62
CA GLN A 116 7.17 -20.33 0.44
C GLN A 116 6.55 -21.71 0.64
N GLU A 117 5.22 -21.83 0.62
CA GLU A 117 4.54 -23.11 0.80
C GLU A 117 4.84 -24.08 -0.35
N VAL A 118 4.77 -23.63 -1.61
CA VAL A 118 5.03 -24.48 -2.76
C VAL A 118 6.52 -24.59 -3.14
N GLY A 119 7.39 -23.75 -2.58
CA GLY A 119 8.82 -23.71 -2.90
C GLY A 119 9.11 -23.08 -4.26
N ALA A 120 8.31 -22.09 -4.69
CA ALA A 120 8.52 -21.40 -5.96
C ALA A 120 9.84 -20.64 -5.98
N SER A 121 10.39 -20.44 -7.19
CA SER A 121 11.56 -19.58 -7.42
C SER A 121 11.20 -18.09 -7.34
N GLY A 122 12.23 -17.26 -7.16
CA GLY A 122 12.05 -15.82 -7.18
C GLY A 122 11.50 -15.27 -8.52
N ARG A 123 11.88 -15.88 -9.65
CA ARG A 123 11.32 -15.52 -10.96
C ARG A 123 9.81 -15.83 -11.06
N GLU A 124 9.40 -16.99 -10.57
CA GLU A 124 7.97 -17.36 -10.52
C GLU A 124 7.19 -16.42 -9.61
N PHE A 125 7.75 -16.11 -8.44
CA PHE A 125 7.17 -15.15 -7.49
C PHE A 125 7.02 -13.76 -8.14
N MET A 126 8.07 -13.21 -8.75
CA MET A 126 8.03 -11.90 -9.40
C MET A 126 7.04 -11.85 -10.56
N THR A 127 6.99 -12.92 -11.39
CA THR A 127 5.99 -13.02 -12.48
C THR A 127 4.58 -12.99 -11.93
N ALA A 128 4.32 -13.70 -10.82
CA ALA A 128 3.02 -13.73 -10.18
C ALA A 128 2.64 -12.35 -9.61
N VAL A 129 3.58 -11.66 -8.94
CA VAL A 129 3.36 -10.30 -8.41
C VAL A 129 3.03 -9.31 -9.54
N VAL A 130 3.74 -9.36 -10.66
CA VAL A 130 3.45 -8.49 -11.81
C VAL A 130 2.09 -8.81 -12.42
N ALA A 131 1.76 -10.09 -12.65
CA ALA A 131 0.46 -10.50 -13.20
C ALA A 131 -0.70 -10.04 -12.31
N GLY A 132 -0.60 -10.27 -10.99
CA GLY A 132 -1.60 -9.81 -10.02
C GLY A 132 -1.71 -8.29 -9.94
N GLY A 133 -0.58 -7.60 -10.05
CA GLY A 133 -0.52 -6.15 -10.10
C GLY A 133 -1.28 -5.59 -11.30
N GLU A 134 -1.00 -6.10 -12.49
CA GLU A 134 -1.68 -5.64 -13.71
C GLU A 134 -3.20 -5.86 -13.67
N VAL A 135 -3.65 -6.98 -13.11
CA VAL A 135 -5.09 -7.25 -12.95
C VAL A 135 -5.71 -6.33 -11.90
N MET A 136 -5.12 -6.25 -10.72
CA MET A 136 -5.65 -5.45 -9.62
C MET A 136 -5.70 -3.95 -9.94
N HIS A 137 -4.66 -3.40 -10.57
CA HIS A 137 -4.62 -1.98 -10.94
C HIS A 137 -5.72 -1.64 -11.95
N ARG A 138 -5.98 -2.50 -12.94
CA ARG A 138 -7.05 -2.28 -13.92
C ARG A 138 -8.44 -2.29 -13.27
N ILE A 139 -8.67 -3.21 -12.33
CA ILE A 139 -9.93 -3.24 -11.56
C ILE A 139 -10.08 -1.95 -10.75
N GLY A 140 -9.01 -1.48 -10.10
CA GLY A 140 -9.00 -0.20 -9.40
C GLY A 140 -9.25 1.00 -10.31
N ASP A 141 -8.58 1.09 -11.46
CA ASP A 141 -8.77 2.16 -12.45
C ASP A 141 -10.21 2.17 -12.99
N ALA A 142 -10.75 0.99 -13.29
CA ALA A 142 -12.11 0.85 -13.79
C ALA A 142 -13.16 1.37 -12.81
N SER A 143 -12.91 1.31 -11.51
CA SER A 143 -13.82 1.83 -10.48
C SER A 143 -13.91 3.35 -10.42
N LYS A 144 -12.93 4.08 -10.95
CA LYS A 144 -12.86 5.55 -10.90
C LYS A 144 -13.09 6.12 -9.49
N GLN A 145 -12.57 5.45 -8.45
CA GLN A 145 -12.73 5.81 -7.04
C GLN A 145 -14.16 5.71 -6.48
N SER A 146 -15.13 5.28 -7.26
CA SER A 146 -16.54 5.25 -6.85
C SER A 146 -16.84 4.25 -5.73
N THR A 147 -16.02 3.20 -5.59
CA THR A 147 -16.14 2.20 -4.51
C THR A 147 -16.07 2.83 -3.11
N GLU A 148 -15.21 3.83 -2.91
CA GLU A 148 -15.11 4.54 -1.63
C GLU A 148 -16.30 5.48 -1.41
N HIS A 149 -16.85 6.09 -2.46
CA HIS A 149 -17.99 6.99 -2.36
C HIS A 149 -19.26 6.31 -1.84
N ILE A 150 -19.40 5.00 -2.08
CA ILE A 150 -20.56 4.22 -1.60
C ILE A 150 -20.29 3.50 -0.25
N GLY A 151 -19.14 3.77 0.37
CA GLY A 151 -18.84 3.34 1.73
C GLY A 151 -18.03 2.05 1.86
N PHE A 152 -17.39 1.56 0.78
CA PHE A 152 -16.46 0.44 0.86
C PHE A 152 -15.01 0.93 0.96
N HIS A 153 -14.20 0.23 1.75
CA HIS A 153 -12.76 0.39 1.75
C HIS A 153 -12.18 -0.35 0.55
N ALA A 154 -12.00 0.38 -0.55
CA ALA A 154 -11.66 -0.18 -1.85
C ALA A 154 -10.45 -1.15 -1.87
N PRO A 155 -9.37 -0.97 -1.06
CA PRO A 155 -8.28 -1.95 -0.99
C PRO A 155 -8.70 -3.35 -0.53
N GLY A 156 -9.70 -3.45 0.33
CA GLY A 156 -10.25 -4.73 0.76
C GLY A 156 -11.01 -5.46 -0.35
N VAL A 157 -11.54 -4.70 -1.32
CA VAL A 157 -12.26 -5.24 -2.47
C VAL A 157 -11.30 -5.62 -3.59
N THR A 158 -10.50 -4.69 -4.09
CA THR A 158 -9.57 -4.91 -5.22
C THR A 158 -8.47 -5.92 -4.87
N GLY A 159 -8.02 -5.92 -3.62
CA GLY A 159 -6.94 -6.79 -3.13
C GLY A 159 -7.26 -8.28 -3.21
N ALA A 160 -8.53 -8.68 -3.06
CA ALA A 160 -8.95 -10.07 -3.19
C ALA A 160 -8.69 -10.61 -4.61
N PHE A 161 -8.98 -9.81 -5.65
CA PHE A 161 -8.70 -10.17 -7.04
C PHE A 161 -7.19 -10.27 -7.31
N GLY A 162 -6.41 -9.27 -6.86
CA GLY A 162 -4.95 -9.29 -7.00
C GLY A 162 -4.32 -10.51 -6.32
N GLY A 163 -4.71 -10.78 -5.08
CA GLY A 163 -4.27 -11.95 -4.32
C GLY A 163 -4.62 -13.27 -4.98
N ALA A 164 -5.82 -13.39 -5.59
CA ALA A 164 -6.24 -14.60 -6.32
C ALA A 164 -5.35 -14.85 -7.54
N VAL A 165 -4.99 -13.81 -8.29
CA VAL A 165 -4.09 -13.96 -9.45
C VAL A 165 -2.69 -14.37 -9.02
N VAL A 166 -2.12 -13.72 -8.00
CA VAL A 166 -0.78 -14.05 -7.49
C VAL A 166 -0.73 -15.49 -7.00
N ALA A 167 -1.68 -15.89 -6.15
CA ALA A 167 -1.76 -17.24 -5.62
C ALA A 167 -2.01 -18.27 -6.75
N GLY A 168 -2.92 -17.97 -7.67
CA GLY A 168 -3.25 -18.83 -8.80
C GLY A 168 -2.07 -19.08 -9.74
N ARG A 169 -1.25 -18.06 -10.01
CA ARG A 169 -0.01 -18.21 -10.78
C ARG A 169 0.98 -19.15 -10.11
N LEU A 170 1.18 -18.99 -8.81
CA LEU A 170 2.10 -19.83 -8.02
C LEU A 170 1.58 -21.26 -7.87
N LEU A 171 0.26 -21.44 -7.81
CA LEU A 171 -0.41 -22.74 -7.82
C LEU A 171 -0.54 -23.37 -9.21
N LYS A 172 -0.05 -22.70 -10.28
CA LYS A 172 -0.03 -23.16 -11.68
C LYS A 172 -1.44 -23.37 -12.27
N LEU A 173 -2.40 -22.48 -11.94
CA LEU A 173 -3.73 -22.54 -12.54
C LEU A 173 -3.66 -22.27 -14.05
N ASP A 174 -4.47 -22.96 -14.83
CA ASP A 174 -4.77 -22.58 -16.20
C ASP A 174 -5.77 -21.41 -16.27
N ALA A 175 -6.06 -20.89 -17.46
CA ALA A 175 -6.95 -19.75 -17.64
C ALA A 175 -8.39 -19.99 -17.14
N GLY A 176 -8.89 -21.21 -17.28
CA GLY A 176 -10.22 -21.59 -16.81
C GLY A 176 -10.30 -21.56 -15.28
N HIS A 177 -9.38 -22.23 -14.62
CA HIS A 177 -9.28 -22.21 -13.15
C HIS A 177 -8.97 -20.80 -12.61
N MET A 178 -8.14 -20.00 -13.30
CA MET A 178 -7.88 -18.62 -12.94
C MET A 178 -9.13 -17.74 -13.05
N THR A 179 -9.96 -17.95 -14.07
CA THR A 179 -11.27 -17.28 -14.21
C THR A 179 -12.17 -17.63 -13.03
N ASN A 180 -12.23 -18.91 -12.64
CA ASN A 180 -12.96 -19.32 -11.43
C ASN A 180 -12.43 -18.66 -10.16
N ALA A 181 -11.09 -18.58 -10.01
CA ALA A 181 -10.47 -17.90 -8.86
C ALA A 181 -10.87 -16.43 -8.78
N LEU A 182 -10.88 -15.71 -9.90
CA LEU A 182 -11.40 -14.33 -9.96
C LEU A 182 -12.88 -14.26 -9.56
N GLY A 183 -13.69 -15.19 -10.07
CA GLY A 183 -15.12 -15.28 -9.73
C GLY A 183 -15.37 -15.50 -8.23
N ILE A 184 -14.59 -16.37 -7.60
CA ILE A 184 -14.65 -16.64 -6.15
C ILE A 184 -14.16 -15.41 -5.37
N ALA A 185 -13.04 -14.81 -5.78
CA ALA A 185 -12.46 -13.66 -5.12
C ALA A 185 -13.45 -12.47 -5.03
N GLY A 186 -14.20 -12.21 -6.10
CA GLY A 186 -15.24 -11.19 -6.11
C GLY A 186 -16.34 -11.41 -5.08
N SER A 187 -16.70 -12.68 -4.82
CA SER A 187 -17.68 -13.03 -3.78
C SER A 187 -17.13 -12.92 -2.35
N LEU A 188 -15.81 -12.91 -2.18
CA LEU A 188 -15.13 -12.76 -0.90
C LEU A 188 -14.65 -11.31 -0.65
N ALA A 189 -14.75 -10.44 -1.65
CA ALA A 189 -14.35 -9.05 -1.57
C ALA A 189 -15.21 -8.26 -0.57
N SER A 190 -14.59 -7.49 0.31
CA SER A 190 -15.31 -6.79 1.37
C SER A 190 -14.47 -5.68 2.02
N GLY A 191 -15.09 -4.96 2.97
CA GLY A 191 -14.48 -3.93 3.80
C GLY A 191 -15.34 -2.66 3.84
N LEU A 192 -15.81 -2.27 5.04
CA LEU A 192 -16.62 -1.06 5.21
C LEU A 192 -15.75 0.13 5.63
N LEU A 193 -16.07 1.33 5.15
CA LEU A 193 -15.40 2.57 5.54
C LEU A 193 -15.85 3.13 6.89
N GLU A 194 -16.78 2.50 7.60
CA GLU A 194 -17.35 3.01 8.86
C GLU A 194 -16.26 3.30 9.91
N PHE A 195 -15.15 2.54 9.92
CA PHE A 195 -14.00 2.82 10.80
C PHE A 195 -13.45 4.25 10.68
N SER A 196 -13.67 4.91 9.53
CA SER A 196 -13.20 6.27 9.28
C SER A 196 -14.09 7.35 9.93
N LYS A 197 -15.27 6.96 10.45
CA LYS A 197 -16.27 7.87 11.05
C LYS A 197 -16.48 7.61 12.53
N SER A 198 -16.58 6.34 12.92
CA SER A 198 -17.00 5.94 14.28
C SER A 198 -15.87 5.35 15.14
N GLY A 199 -14.62 5.37 14.66
CA GLY A 199 -13.50 4.74 15.35
C GLY A 199 -13.35 3.25 15.02
N GLY A 200 -12.62 2.50 15.84
CA GLY A 200 -12.34 1.08 15.55
C GLY A 200 -11.32 0.87 14.45
N GLY A 201 -10.37 1.81 14.28
CA GLY A 201 -9.39 1.85 13.20
C GLY A 201 -8.50 0.60 13.03
N MET A 202 -8.50 -0.34 13.99
CA MET A 202 -7.79 -1.62 13.83
C MET A 202 -8.34 -2.44 12.65
N VAL A 203 -9.66 -2.41 12.40
CA VAL A 203 -10.30 -3.19 11.33
C VAL A 203 -9.82 -2.77 9.93
N LYS A 204 -9.38 -1.53 9.75
CA LYS A 204 -8.79 -1.06 8.49
C LYS A 204 -7.66 -1.97 8.01
N ARG A 205 -6.79 -2.37 8.94
CA ARG A 205 -5.63 -3.22 8.65
C ARG A 205 -6.06 -4.64 8.31
N LEU A 206 -7.09 -5.14 8.99
CA LEU A 206 -7.66 -6.46 8.75
C LEU A 206 -8.26 -6.57 7.33
N HIS A 207 -8.80 -5.50 6.75
CA HIS A 207 -9.32 -5.53 5.38
C HIS A 207 -8.27 -5.99 4.37
N LEU A 208 -7.02 -5.54 4.50
CA LEU A 208 -5.92 -5.96 3.61
C LEU A 208 -5.48 -7.39 3.89
N GLY A 209 -5.44 -7.78 5.17
CA GLY A 209 -5.17 -9.16 5.55
C GLY A 209 -6.24 -10.12 5.00
N ARG A 210 -7.51 -9.76 5.16
CA ARG A 210 -8.63 -10.56 4.63
C ARG A 210 -8.62 -10.62 3.09
N ALA A 211 -8.31 -9.53 2.41
CA ALA A 211 -8.18 -9.52 0.96
C ALA A 211 -7.07 -10.48 0.49
N ALA A 212 -5.91 -10.46 1.15
CA ALA A 212 -4.80 -11.36 0.86
C ALA A 212 -5.17 -12.83 1.10
N GLU A 213 -5.77 -13.14 2.25
CA GLU A 213 -6.25 -14.49 2.57
C GLU A 213 -7.35 -14.96 1.61
N SER A 214 -8.33 -14.09 1.30
CA SER A 214 -9.41 -14.39 0.36
C SER A 214 -8.89 -14.75 -1.03
N GLY A 215 -7.82 -14.07 -1.48
CA GLY A 215 -7.15 -14.41 -2.74
C GLY A 215 -6.53 -15.80 -2.72
N VAL A 216 -5.82 -16.16 -1.65
CA VAL A 216 -5.23 -17.50 -1.49
C VAL A 216 -6.32 -18.58 -1.44
N LEU A 217 -7.40 -18.33 -0.67
CA LEU A 217 -8.56 -19.21 -0.58
C LEU A 217 -9.20 -19.43 -1.95
N ALA A 218 -9.48 -18.34 -2.70
CA ALA A 218 -10.10 -18.38 -4.02
C ALA A 218 -9.28 -19.22 -5.01
N ALA A 219 -7.96 -18.99 -5.07
CA ALA A 219 -7.07 -19.74 -5.95
C ALA A 219 -6.99 -21.23 -5.55
N SER A 220 -6.95 -21.53 -4.25
CA SER A 220 -6.88 -22.91 -3.73
C SER A 220 -8.17 -23.69 -4.02
N LEU A 221 -9.33 -23.08 -3.88
CA LEU A 221 -10.63 -23.69 -4.21
C LEU A 221 -10.75 -23.92 -5.72
N ALA A 222 -10.40 -22.91 -6.53
CA ALA A 222 -10.43 -23.03 -7.99
C ALA A 222 -9.52 -24.15 -8.48
N LYS A 223 -8.30 -24.30 -7.90
CA LYS A 223 -7.38 -25.40 -8.21
C LYS A 223 -8.01 -26.77 -8.09
N ASN A 224 -8.94 -26.93 -7.14
CA ASN A 224 -9.65 -28.19 -6.88
C ASN A 224 -11.01 -28.27 -7.60
N GLY A 225 -11.26 -27.42 -8.60
CA GLY A 225 -12.44 -27.46 -9.43
C GLY A 225 -13.66 -26.71 -8.90
N PHE A 226 -13.52 -25.92 -7.82
CA PHE A 226 -14.60 -25.06 -7.37
C PHE A 226 -14.83 -23.92 -8.37
N SER A 227 -16.07 -23.76 -8.84
CA SER A 227 -16.40 -22.78 -9.88
C SER A 227 -16.77 -21.41 -9.30
N GLY A 228 -16.45 -20.36 -10.06
CA GLY A 228 -16.86 -18.98 -9.82
C GLY A 228 -17.44 -18.34 -11.08
N PRO A 229 -18.25 -17.27 -10.97
CA PRO A 229 -18.89 -16.66 -12.13
C PRO A 229 -17.87 -15.95 -13.04
N ALA A 230 -17.84 -16.33 -14.31
CA ALA A 230 -16.94 -15.72 -15.30
C ALA A 230 -17.25 -14.23 -15.56
N THR A 231 -18.47 -13.77 -15.26
CA THR A 231 -18.91 -12.39 -15.40
C THR A 231 -18.80 -11.58 -14.10
N VAL A 232 -17.94 -12.01 -13.17
CA VAL A 232 -17.78 -11.41 -11.83
C VAL A 232 -17.48 -9.91 -11.87
N LEU A 233 -16.83 -9.43 -12.92
CA LEU A 233 -16.48 -8.02 -13.05
C LEU A 233 -17.62 -7.20 -13.66
N GLU A 234 -18.09 -7.56 -14.85
CA GLU A 234 -19.05 -6.77 -15.64
C GLU A 234 -20.52 -7.25 -15.56
N GLY A 235 -20.77 -8.40 -14.95
CA GLY A 235 -22.13 -8.99 -14.88
C GLY A 235 -23.12 -8.12 -14.10
N LYS A 236 -24.42 -8.40 -14.26
CA LYS A 236 -25.51 -7.64 -13.60
C LYS A 236 -25.29 -7.46 -12.09
N PHE A 237 -24.74 -8.46 -11.41
CA PHE A 237 -24.39 -8.44 -9.98
C PHE A 237 -22.88 -8.54 -9.77
N GLY A 238 -22.09 -8.15 -10.77
CA GLY A 238 -20.64 -8.13 -10.72
C GLY A 238 -20.10 -6.86 -10.05
N TYR A 239 -18.78 -6.85 -9.89
CA TYR A 239 -18.03 -5.79 -9.20
C TYR A 239 -18.38 -4.38 -9.68
N MET A 240 -18.41 -4.16 -11.02
CA MET A 240 -18.66 -2.85 -11.61
C MET A 240 -20.07 -2.31 -11.31
N ASN A 241 -21.04 -3.18 -11.09
CA ASN A 241 -22.42 -2.79 -10.83
C ASN A 241 -22.76 -2.74 -9.33
N VAL A 242 -22.04 -3.48 -8.48
CA VAL A 242 -22.31 -3.56 -7.04
C VAL A 242 -21.39 -2.65 -6.23
N PHE A 243 -20.11 -2.60 -6.57
CA PHE A 243 -19.11 -1.82 -5.84
C PHE A 243 -18.73 -0.48 -6.51
N CYS A 244 -19.31 -0.17 -7.70
CA CYS A 244 -18.97 1.05 -8.44
C CYS A 244 -20.23 1.71 -8.99
N HIS A 245 -20.38 3.03 -8.80
CA HIS A 245 -21.50 3.80 -9.38
C HIS A 245 -21.13 4.49 -10.69
N GLU A 246 -19.86 4.83 -10.88
CA GLU A 246 -19.35 5.60 -12.02
C GLU A 246 -18.17 4.88 -12.72
N GLY A 247 -18.15 3.55 -12.64
CA GLY A 247 -17.08 2.76 -13.21
C GLY A 247 -17.06 2.75 -14.73
N ASP A 248 -15.91 2.41 -15.31
CA ASP A 248 -15.71 2.26 -16.75
C ASP A 248 -15.19 0.85 -17.07
N PRO A 249 -16.07 -0.08 -17.46
CA PRO A 249 -15.67 -1.46 -17.76
C PRO A 249 -14.62 -1.59 -18.88
N ALA A 250 -14.52 -0.61 -19.79
CA ALA A 250 -13.52 -0.65 -20.86
C ALA A 250 -12.07 -0.61 -20.31
N LEU A 251 -11.87 -0.01 -19.13
CA LEU A 251 -10.56 0.07 -18.49
C LEU A 251 -10.07 -1.27 -17.91
N LEU A 252 -10.95 -2.26 -17.73
CA LEU A 252 -10.59 -3.57 -17.20
C LEU A 252 -9.54 -4.28 -18.07
N THR A 253 -9.59 -4.10 -19.38
CA THR A 253 -8.70 -4.79 -20.33
C THR A 253 -7.91 -3.85 -21.24
N ALA A 254 -8.13 -2.54 -21.16
CA ALA A 254 -7.47 -1.56 -22.03
C ALA A 254 -5.94 -1.60 -21.90
N GLY A 255 -5.24 -1.73 -23.02
CA GLY A 255 -3.77 -1.74 -23.08
C GLY A 255 -3.12 -2.88 -22.29
N LEU A 256 -3.82 -4.00 -22.08
CA LEU A 256 -3.32 -5.16 -21.35
C LEU A 256 -2.11 -5.78 -22.07
N GLY A 257 -0.96 -5.86 -21.38
CA GLY A 257 0.30 -6.34 -21.94
C GLY A 257 1.13 -5.26 -22.69
N GLU A 258 0.59 -4.05 -22.87
CA GLU A 258 1.26 -2.92 -23.52
C GLU A 258 1.53 -1.78 -22.54
N ALA A 259 0.49 -1.37 -21.80
CA ALA A 259 0.57 -0.33 -20.77
C ALA A 259 0.68 -0.97 -19.38
N TRP A 260 1.88 -0.89 -18.80
CA TRP A 260 2.16 -1.52 -17.50
C TRP A 260 1.73 -0.63 -16.33
N LYS A 261 0.69 -1.02 -15.66
CA LYS A 261 0.07 -0.26 -14.56
C LYS A 261 0.93 -0.24 -13.28
N LEU A 262 1.76 -1.23 -13.05
CA LEU A 262 2.71 -1.23 -11.93
C LEU A 262 3.66 -0.04 -11.94
N LEU A 263 3.94 0.57 -13.09
CA LEU A 263 4.76 1.79 -13.18
C LEU A 263 4.11 3.01 -12.50
N THR A 264 2.80 2.97 -12.23
CA THR A 264 2.09 4.05 -11.50
C THR A 264 2.17 3.92 -9.96
N LEU A 265 2.92 2.94 -9.47
CA LEU A 265 3.10 2.70 -8.04
C LEU A 265 3.75 3.89 -7.34
N THR A 266 3.22 4.24 -6.17
CA THR A 266 3.77 5.22 -5.24
C THR A 266 4.25 4.52 -3.97
N LEU A 267 5.49 4.75 -3.57
CA LEU A 267 6.06 4.33 -2.30
C LEU A 267 5.95 5.47 -1.29
N LYS A 268 5.33 5.24 -0.16
CA LYS A 268 5.27 6.24 0.91
C LYS A 268 6.65 6.50 1.50
N ARG A 269 6.97 7.75 1.77
CA ARG A 269 8.23 8.17 2.38
C ARG A 269 8.12 8.36 3.89
N TYR A 270 6.92 8.64 4.37
CA TYR A 270 6.59 8.97 5.75
C TYR A 270 5.45 8.09 6.24
N SER A 271 5.38 7.84 7.56
CA SER A 271 4.32 7.04 8.19
C SER A 271 3.03 7.83 8.39
N CYS A 272 2.50 8.40 7.31
CA CYS A 272 1.28 9.21 7.34
C CYS A 272 0.43 9.04 6.07
N HIS A 273 -0.76 9.63 6.08
CA HIS A 273 -1.63 9.63 4.91
C HIS A 273 -0.95 10.32 3.72
N VAL A 274 -1.15 9.79 2.52
CA VAL A 274 -0.44 10.22 1.31
C VAL A 274 -0.61 11.72 0.99
N THR A 275 -1.73 12.33 1.34
CA THR A 275 -1.97 13.78 1.14
C THR A 275 -0.98 14.67 1.91
N SER A 276 -0.40 14.17 3.00
CA SER A 276 0.60 14.93 3.79
C SER A 276 2.01 14.85 3.23
N HIS A 277 2.29 13.95 2.27
CA HIS A 277 3.67 13.71 1.80
C HIS A 277 4.29 14.91 1.10
N VAL A 278 3.55 15.57 0.19
CA VAL A 278 4.06 16.77 -0.50
C VAL A 278 4.29 17.91 0.48
N PRO A 279 3.33 18.27 1.37
CA PRO A 279 3.57 19.31 2.37
C PRO A 279 4.74 19.03 3.30
N VAL A 280 4.90 17.79 3.78
CA VAL A 280 6.04 17.40 4.63
C VAL A 280 7.35 17.52 3.86
N THR A 281 7.40 17.09 2.60
CA THR A 281 8.59 17.23 1.76
C THR A 281 8.95 18.70 1.56
N ALA A 282 7.99 19.55 1.23
CA ALA A 282 8.21 20.98 1.05
C ALA A 282 8.71 21.65 2.35
N ALA A 283 8.14 21.28 3.49
CA ALA A 283 8.58 21.80 4.80
C ALA A 283 10.02 21.42 5.13
N LEU A 284 10.40 20.15 4.86
CA LEU A 284 11.78 19.67 5.07
C LEU A 284 12.77 20.37 4.15
N GLU A 285 12.44 20.56 2.86
CA GLU A 285 13.31 21.26 1.91
C GLU A 285 13.47 22.74 2.28
N LEU A 286 12.41 23.43 2.70
CA LEU A 286 12.49 24.80 3.21
C LEU A 286 13.37 24.89 4.47
N LYS A 287 13.16 23.96 5.41
CA LYS A 287 13.95 23.89 6.66
C LYS A 287 15.44 23.73 6.37
N GLU A 288 15.79 22.80 5.47
CA GLU A 288 17.19 22.54 5.10
C GLU A 288 17.80 23.72 4.32
N LYS A 289 17.12 24.18 3.26
CA LYS A 289 17.61 25.26 2.37
C LYS A 289 17.86 26.58 3.10
N HIS A 290 16.96 26.93 4.02
CA HIS A 290 17.01 28.20 4.73
C HIS A 290 17.52 28.07 6.18
N LYS A 291 17.93 26.84 6.59
CA LYS A 291 18.44 26.55 7.95
C LYS A 291 17.47 26.98 9.05
N ILE A 292 16.15 26.79 8.81
CA ILE A 292 15.11 27.23 9.72
C ILE A 292 15.16 26.39 11.01
N GLN A 293 15.27 27.06 12.14
CA GLN A 293 15.11 26.42 13.46
C GLN A 293 13.63 26.34 13.79
N ALA A 294 13.19 25.20 14.37
CA ALA A 294 11.78 24.97 14.68
C ALA A 294 11.17 26.07 15.55
N ASP A 295 11.96 26.56 16.54
CA ASP A 295 11.53 27.59 17.48
C ASP A 295 11.38 28.98 16.85
N ASP A 296 11.96 29.20 15.66
CA ASP A 296 11.82 30.48 14.94
C ASP A 296 10.52 30.54 14.10
N VAL A 297 9.84 29.40 13.93
CA VAL A 297 8.62 29.33 13.13
C VAL A 297 7.45 29.96 13.89
N ALA A 298 6.81 30.97 13.28
CA ALA A 298 5.60 31.60 13.82
C ALA A 298 4.33 30.95 13.33
N ALA A 299 4.25 30.65 12.03
CA ALA A 299 3.09 30.04 11.40
C ALA A 299 3.46 29.32 10.11
N ILE A 300 2.63 28.38 9.68
CA ILE A 300 2.76 27.66 8.41
C ILE A 300 1.43 27.70 7.67
N THR A 301 1.46 27.93 6.35
CA THR A 301 0.30 27.80 5.48
C THR A 301 0.53 26.68 4.50
N ILE A 302 -0.44 25.76 4.39
CA ILE A 302 -0.48 24.68 3.40
C ILE A 302 -1.62 24.97 2.44
N GLU A 303 -1.34 25.16 1.15
CA GLU A 303 -2.34 25.23 0.10
C GLU A 303 -2.37 23.89 -0.62
N GLY A 304 -3.47 23.15 -0.51
CA GLY A 304 -3.62 21.80 -1.03
C GLY A 304 -4.99 21.53 -1.64
N SER A 305 -5.34 20.26 -1.82
CA SER A 305 -6.64 19.87 -2.38
C SER A 305 -7.81 20.09 -1.42
N GLU A 306 -9.03 20.11 -1.97
CA GLU A 306 -10.29 20.12 -1.19
C GLU A 306 -10.33 18.95 -0.19
N LYS A 307 -9.88 17.76 -0.61
CA LYS A 307 -9.80 16.58 0.27
C LYS A 307 -8.85 16.81 1.46
N MET A 308 -7.73 17.48 1.25
CA MET A 308 -6.81 17.83 2.34
C MET A 308 -7.48 18.76 3.33
N PHE A 309 -8.17 19.80 2.85
CA PHE A 309 -8.88 20.77 3.67
C PHE A 309 -10.02 20.13 4.48
N SER A 310 -10.87 19.33 3.83
CA SER A 310 -12.10 18.79 4.43
C SER A 310 -11.88 17.56 5.32
N HIS A 311 -10.83 16.74 5.06
CA HIS A 311 -10.63 15.46 5.75
C HIS A 311 -9.33 15.38 6.54
N HIS A 312 -8.32 16.19 6.21
CA HIS A 312 -6.98 16.08 6.79
C HIS A 312 -6.51 17.34 7.53
N ASN A 313 -7.38 18.31 7.71
CA ASN A 313 -7.13 19.54 8.49
C ASN A 313 -7.46 19.31 9.97
N ILE A 314 -6.72 18.43 10.64
CA ILE A 314 -6.96 18.03 12.04
C ILE A 314 -5.92 18.71 12.91
N LEU A 315 -6.30 19.74 13.68
CA LEU A 315 -5.40 20.51 14.53
C LEU A 315 -5.14 19.84 15.90
N GLU A 316 -6.06 19.01 16.37
CA GLU A 316 -6.01 18.35 17.69
C GLU A 316 -6.26 16.84 17.52
N PRO A 317 -5.28 16.08 17.00
CA PRO A 317 -5.43 14.64 16.84
C PRO A 317 -5.52 13.93 18.19
N GLN A 318 -6.59 13.13 18.40
CA GLN A 318 -6.88 12.46 19.66
C GLN A 318 -6.18 11.11 19.82
N ASP A 319 -5.81 10.49 18.70
CA ASP A 319 -5.09 9.21 18.65
C ASP A 319 -4.03 9.22 17.53
N MET A 320 -3.23 8.15 17.45
CA MET A 320 -2.16 8.03 16.46
C MET A 320 -2.70 7.98 15.03
N THR A 321 -3.83 7.36 14.79
CA THR A 321 -4.43 7.30 13.45
C THR A 321 -4.83 8.70 12.98
N MET A 322 -5.48 9.48 13.84
CA MET A 322 -5.80 10.88 13.56
C MET A 322 -4.54 11.72 13.34
N ALA A 323 -3.48 11.50 14.12
CA ALA A 323 -2.19 12.18 13.94
C ALA A 323 -1.58 11.87 12.56
N GLN A 324 -1.55 10.60 12.16
CA GLN A 324 -1.06 10.19 10.83
C GLN A 324 -1.92 10.77 9.68
N TYR A 325 -3.19 11.05 9.93
CA TYR A 325 -4.10 11.66 8.96
C TYR A 325 -4.08 13.19 8.95
N SER A 326 -3.48 13.82 9.96
CA SER A 326 -3.43 15.28 10.09
C SER A 326 -2.30 15.89 9.28
N ALA A 327 -2.60 16.65 8.23
CA ALA A 327 -1.60 17.40 7.50
C ALA A 327 -0.91 18.48 8.37
N PRO A 328 -1.62 19.24 9.23
CA PRO A 328 -1.00 20.15 10.19
C PRO A 328 -0.02 19.47 11.13
N PHE A 329 -0.42 18.36 11.74
CA PHE A 329 0.46 17.65 12.67
C PHE A 329 1.70 17.08 11.96
N ASN A 330 1.54 16.47 10.80
CA ASN A 330 2.65 15.87 10.05
C ASN A 330 3.70 16.90 9.62
N VAL A 331 3.25 18.10 9.22
CA VAL A 331 4.15 19.21 8.89
C VAL A 331 4.81 19.75 10.15
N ALA A 332 4.07 19.97 11.24
CA ALA A 332 4.65 20.43 12.51
C ALA A 332 5.67 19.43 13.07
N LEU A 333 5.35 18.12 13.05
CA LEU A 333 6.26 17.06 13.47
C LEU A 333 7.61 17.14 12.73
N SER A 334 7.59 17.42 11.41
CA SER A 334 8.80 17.45 10.58
C SER A 334 9.83 18.52 10.99
N PHE A 335 9.42 19.53 11.72
CA PHE A 335 10.34 20.54 12.27
C PHE A 335 11.10 20.04 13.49
N TYR A 336 10.50 19.15 14.29
CA TYR A 336 11.05 18.69 15.58
C TYR A 336 11.56 17.24 15.55
N ARG A 337 11.08 16.40 14.63
CA ARG A 337 11.42 14.98 14.51
C ARG A 337 11.73 14.62 13.06
N ASN A 338 12.32 13.45 12.84
CA ASN A 338 12.54 12.91 11.49
C ASN A 338 11.28 12.15 11.04
N PRO A 339 10.47 12.67 10.09
CA PRO A 339 9.23 11.99 9.67
C PRO A 339 9.47 10.71 8.84
N ARG A 340 10.73 10.42 8.43
CA ARG A 340 11.10 9.16 7.75
C ARG A 340 11.20 8.01 8.73
N ASP A 341 11.41 8.31 10.01
CA ASP A 341 11.46 7.33 11.08
C ASP A 341 10.06 7.11 11.66
N PRO A 342 9.48 5.90 11.54
CA PRO A 342 8.14 5.63 12.07
C PRO A 342 8.05 5.82 13.58
N ASP A 343 9.15 5.66 14.34
CA ASP A 343 9.19 5.88 15.78
C ASP A 343 8.95 7.35 16.15
N SER A 344 9.12 8.28 15.18
CA SER A 344 8.71 9.68 15.34
C SER A 344 7.20 9.86 15.47
N PHE A 345 6.41 8.92 14.98
CA PHE A 345 4.95 8.88 15.11
C PHE A 345 4.58 8.09 16.37
N SER A 346 4.78 8.68 17.52
CA SER A 346 4.55 8.09 18.85
C SER A 346 3.57 8.90 19.68
N GLU A 347 3.02 8.29 20.74
CA GLU A 347 2.18 8.99 21.71
C GLU A 347 2.94 10.14 22.39
N GLU A 348 4.25 10.01 22.58
CA GLU A 348 5.12 11.08 23.08
C GLU A 348 5.10 12.27 22.11
N SER A 349 5.36 12.05 20.82
CA SER A 349 5.34 13.12 19.82
C SER A 349 3.95 13.74 19.65
N ARG A 350 2.89 12.93 19.72
CA ARG A 350 1.51 13.43 19.66
C ARG A 350 1.17 14.33 20.84
N ASN A 351 1.72 14.06 22.01
CA ASN A 351 1.49 14.83 23.23
C ASN A 351 2.54 15.93 23.46
N ASP A 352 3.59 16.01 22.63
CA ASP A 352 4.63 17.03 22.74
C ASP A 352 4.04 18.45 22.58
N THR A 353 4.23 19.27 23.60
CA THR A 353 3.62 20.62 23.67
C THR A 353 4.13 21.56 22.59
N THR A 354 5.39 21.40 22.14
CA THR A 354 5.97 22.24 21.08
C THR A 354 5.44 21.86 19.71
N ILE A 355 5.32 20.54 19.42
CA ILE A 355 4.72 20.05 18.17
C ILE A 355 3.25 20.47 18.11
N ARG A 356 2.49 20.32 19.20
CA ARG A 356 1.08 20.73 19.28
C ARG A 356 0.90 22.24 19.12
N ALA A 357 1.77 23.04 19.71
CA ALA A 357 1.72 24.50 19.57
C ALA A 357 1.95 24.91 18.11
N LEU A 358 2.93 24.32 17.42
CA LEU A 358 3.16 24.60 16.01
C LEU A 358 1.99 24.05 15.14
N CYS A 359 1.46 22.87 15.45
CA CYS A 359 0.31 22.29 14.75
C CYS A 359 -0.90 23.22 14.72
N ARG A 360 -1.23 23.89 15.85
CA ARG A 360 -2.30 24.89 15.94
C ARG A 360 -2.05 26.13 15.07
N ASN A 361 -0.79 26.43 14.76
CA ASN A 361 -0.37 27.55 13.92
C ASN A 361 -0.20 27.15 12.45
N VAL A 362 -0.61 25.92 12.06
CA VAL A 362 -0.68 25.49 10.66
C VAL A 362 -2.08 25.78 10.12
N LYS A 363 -2.15 26.54 9.04
CA LYS A 363 -3.38 26.83 8.31
C LYS A 363 -3.42 26.03 7.03
N VAL A 364 -4.47 25.24 6.83
CA VAL A 364 -4.73 24.53 5.57
C VAL A 364 -5.75 25.32 4.75
N LEU A 365 -5.44 25.57 3.49
CA LEU A 365 -6.27 26.28 2.54
C LEU A 365 -6.49 25.43 1.29
N VAL A 366 -7.65 25.59 0.66
CA VAL A 366 -7.88 25.03 -0.67
C VAL A 366 -7.09 25.85 -1.69
N ARG A 367 -6.30 25.17 -2.51
CA ARG A 367 -5.46 25.78 -3.53
C ARG A 367 -6.32 26.41 -4.64
N LYS A 368 -6.06 27.70 -4.96
CA LYS A 368 -6.82 28.46 -5.98
C LYS A 368 -6.42 28.09 -7.42
N ASP A 369 -5.17 27.59 -7.60
CA ASP A 369 -4.56 27.17 -8.86
C ASP A 369 -4.28 25.64 -8.85
N PRO A 370 -5.32 24.78 -8.82
CA PRO A 370 -5.10 23.33 -8.68
C PRO A 370 -4.31 22.77 -9.88
N VAL A 371 -3.36 21.87 -9.59
CA VAL A 371 -2.60 21.20 -10.63
C VAL A 371 -3.47 20.10 -11.26
N LYS A 372 -3.70 20.21 -12.57
CA LYS A 372 -4.55 19.26 -13.31
C LYS A 372 -4.08 17.82 -13.09
N ASN A 373 -5.00 16.95 -12.74
CA ASN A 373 -4.78 15.51 -12.49
C ASN A 373 -3.75 15.20 -11.37
N ASN A 374 -3.45 16.17 -10.50
CA ASN A 374 -2.54 15.94 -9.38
C ASN A 374 -3.08 16.56 -8.07
N PRO A 375 -3.97 15.86 -7.37
CA PRO A 375 -4.56 16.36 -6.10
C PRO A 375 -3.58 16.38 -4.93
N LEU A 376 -2.37 15.86 -5.09
CA LEU A 376 -1.34 15.85 -4.04
C LEU A 376 -0.45 17.10 -4.09
N ALA A 377 -0.39 17.80 -5.23
CA ALA A 377 0.41 19.03 -5.37
C ALA A 377 0.04 20.04 -4.29
N SER A 378 1.04 20.60 -3.63
CA SER A 378 0.84 21.51 -2.50
C SER A 378 1.90 22.60 -2.47
N ARG A 379 1.49 23.78 -2.02
CA ARG A 379 2.38 24.90 -1.68
C ARG A 379 2.45 25.02 -0.17
N VAL A 380 3.67 25.13 0.37
CA VAL A 380 3.91 25.37 1.79
C VAL A 380 4.61 26.71 1.94
N THR A 381 4.09 27.56 2.82
CA THR A 381 4.71 28.83 3.21
C THR A 381 5.00 28.79 4.71
N VAL A 382 6.26 29.00 5.08
CA VAL A 382 6.73 29.09 6.46
C VAL A 382 7.00 30.55 6.78
N LYS A 383 6.33 31.08 7.80
CA LYS A 383 6.54 32.41 8.34
C LYS A 383 7.35 32.36 9.64
N LEU A 384 8.42 33.08 9.70
CA LEU A 384 9.28 33.19 10.90
C LEU A 384 8.82 34.33 11.84
N LYS A 385 9.24 34.25 13.10
CA LYS A 385 8.97 35.27 14.13
C LYS A 385 9.57 36.66 13.81
N ASP A 386 10.65 36.69 13.02
CA ASP A 386 11.25 37.92 12.51
C ASP A 386 10.52 38.54 11.31
N GLY A 387 9.43 37.93 10.88
CA GLY A 387 8.58 38.36 9.78
C GLY A 387 8.99 37.85 8.41
N LYS A 388 10.13 37.15 8.25
CA LYS A 388 10.51 36.52 6.98
C LYS A 388 9.56 35.39 6.61
N GLU A 389 9.31 35.24 5.31
CA GLU A 389 8.48 34.18 4.75
C GLU A 389 9.25 33.41 3.67
N PHE A 390 9.15 32.10 3.70
CA PHE A 390 9.72 31.21 2.69
C PHE A 390 8.61 30.29 2.15
N SER A 391 8.53 30.18 0.84
CA SER A 391 7.49 29.39 0.17
C SER A 391 8.08 28.40 -0.82
N LEU A 392 7.49 27.21 -0.91
CA LEU A 392 7.86 26.19 -1.88
C LEU A 392 6.59 25.51 -2.39
N ASP A 393 6.49 25.41 -3.72
CA ASP A 393 5.43 24.74 -4.43
C ASP A 393 5.97 23.46 -5.04
N LEU A 394 5.46 22.31 -4.62
CA LEU A 394 5.88 21.01 -5.13
C LEU A 394 4.71 20.26 -5.75
N PRO A 395 4.88 19.71 -6.95
CA PRO A 395 3.90 18.83 -7.56
C PRO A 395 3.99 17.39 -7.03
N HIS A 396 5.18 16.93 -6.61
CA HIS A 396 5.45 15.54 -6.28
C HIS A 396 6.35 15.43 -5.04
N PHE A 397 6.39 14.24 -4.44
CA PHE A 397 7.34 13.87 -3.40
C PHE A 397 8.17 12.64 -3.84
N PRO A 398 9.37 12.42 -3.31
CA PRO A 398 10.17 11.23 -3.60
C PRO A 398 9.45 9.94 -3.21
N GLY A 399 9.19 9.07 -4.20
CA GLY A 399 8.40 7.85 -4.09
C GLY A 399 7.21 7.80 -5.05
N MET A 400 6.79 8.93 -5.63
CA MET A 400 5.79 8.96 -6.70
C MET A 400 6.36 8.43 -8.04
N PRO A 401 5.51 8.04 -9.01
CA PRO A 401 5.95 7.58 -10.33
C PRO A 401 6.87 8.56 -11.06
N GLN A 402 6.63 9.86 -10.90
CA GLN A 402 7.41 10.94 -11.51
C GLN A 402 8.78 11.15 -10.85
N GLN A 403 8.92 10.71 -9.60
CA GLN A 403 10.14 10.81 -8.81
C GLN A 403 10.31 9.53 -7.96
N PRO A 404 10.58 8.37 -8.59
CA PRO A 404 10.70 7.10 -7.87
C PRO A 404 11.88 7.13 -6.89
N LEU A 405 11.78 6.38 -5.79
CA LEU A 405 12.92 6.17 -4.91
C LEU A 405 14.03 5.45 -5.68
N ASN A 406 15.22 5.98 -5.61
CA ASN A 406 16.41 5.26 -6.09
C ASN A 406 16.79 4.15 -5.08
N HIS A 407 17.77 3.32 -5.45
CA HIS A 407 18.23 2.19 -4.64
C HIS A 407 18.64 2.62 -3.22
N ASP A 408 19.39 3.69 -3.08
CA ASP A 408 19.90 4.16 -1.79
C ASP A 408 18.77 4.69 -0.88
N GLN A 409 17.81 5.42 -1.47
CA GLN A 409 16.63 5.91 -0.75
C GLN A 409 15.70 4.76 -0.31
N LEU A 410 15.55 3.73 -1.14
CA LEU A 410 14.78 2.54 -0.79
C LEU A 410 15.49 1.75 0.33
N ARG A 411 16.82 1.63 0.23
CA ARG A 411 17.66 1.02 1.28
C ARG A 411 17.57 1.79 2.59
N GLU A 412 17.72 3.13 2.56
CA GLU A 412 17.55 4.00 3.73
C GLU A 412 16.21 3.74 4.42
N LYS A 413 15.12 3.73 3.64
CA LYS A 413 13.78 3.43 4.19
C LYS A 413 13.75 2.05 4.83
N PHE A 414 14.17 1.01 4.09
CA PHE A 414 14.15 -0.37 4.58
C PHE A 414 14.94 -0.53 5.88
N MET A 415 16.18 -0.02 5.92
CA MET A 415 17.03 -0.08 7.13
C MET A 415 16.39 0.64 8.30
N THR A 416 15.82 1.83 8.07
CA THR A 416 15.17 2.62 9.12
C THR A 416 14.00 1.87 9.75
N ILE A 417 13.12 1.28 8.94
CA ILE A 417 11.89 0.64 9.44
C ILE A 417 12.11 -0.81 9.93
N THR A 418 13.25 -1.44 9.62
CA THR A 418 13.51 -2.83 10.03
C THR A 418 14.53 -2.97 11.16
N ARG A 419 15.24 -1.89 11.52
CA ARG A 419 16.37 -1.91 12.47
C ARG A 419 16.03 -2.54 13.83
N SER A 420 14.82 -2.29 14.35
CA SER A 420 14.40 -2.78 15.67
C SER A 420 14.16 -4.29 15.71
N VAL A 421 13.87 -4.91 14.56
CA VAL A 421 13.55 -6.34 14.44
C VAL A 421 14.70 -7.13 13.85
N LEU A 422 15.27 -6.68 12.72
CA LEU A 422 16.30 -7.42 11.99
C LEU A 422 17.73 -7.09 12.43
N GLY A 423 17.94 -5.94 13.08
CA GLY A 423 19.26 -5.51 13.52
C GLY A 423 20.30 -5.60 12.38
N ARG A 424 21.41 -6.31 12.62
CA ARG A 424 22.48 -6.54 11.63
C ARG A 424 22.07 -7.44 10.46
N GLY A 425 20.94 -8.13 10.55
CA GLY A 425 20.41 -8.97 9.46
C GLY A 425 19.72 -8.18 8.35
N ALA A 426 19.37 -6.92 8.59
CA ALA A 426 18.60 -6.09 7.64
C ALA A 426 19.30 -5.95 6.28
N ASP A 427 20.64 -5.76 6.26
CA ASP A 427 21.43 -5.67 5.03
C ASP A 427 21.28 -6.91 4.16
N LYS A 428 21.46 -8.09 4.77
CA LYS A 428 21.36 -9.37 4.07
C LYS A 428 19.96 -9.55 3.46
N VAL A 429 18.91 -9.24 4.21
CA VAL A 429 17.53 -9.36 3.72
C VAL A 429 17.29 -8.40 2.56
N PHE A 430 17.73 -7.14 2.68
CA PHE A 430 17.62 -6.15 1.60
C PHE A 430 18.32 -6.62 0.31
N ASP A 431 19.56 -7.11 0.42
CA ASP A 431 20.35 -7.56 -0.73
C ASP A 431 19.71 -8.79 -1.40
N GLN A 432 19.17 -9.73 -0.60
CA GLN A 432 18.43 -10.88 -1.12
C GLN A 432 17.16 -10.48 -1.85
N LEU A 433 16.39 -9.53 -1.31
CA LEU A 433 15.19 -9.00 -1.95
C LEU A 433 15.52 -8.19 -3.21
N SER A 434 16.63 -7.46 -3.22
CA SER A 434 17.09 -6.70 -4.40
C SER A 434 17.50 -7.61 -5.56
N ALA A 435 17.85 -8.86 -5.28
CA ALA A 435 18.19 -9.88 -6.27
C ALA A 435 17.23 -11.07 -6.22
N VAL A 436 15.95 -10.83 -5.86
CA VAL A 436 14.96 -11.88 -5.60
C VAL A 436 14.76 -12.83 -6.79
N GLU A 437 14.89 -12.33 -8.03
CA GLU A 437 14.79 -13.14 -9.24
C GLU A 437 15.87 -14.23 -9.37
N LYS A 438 16.96 -14.10 -8.63
CA LYS A 438 18.06 -15.08 -8.60
C LYS A 438 17.86 -16.18 -7.54
N VAL A 439 16.85 -16.01 -6.69
CA VAL A 439 16.59 -16.94 -5.59
C VAL A 439 15.96 -18.23 -6.13
N PRO A 440 16.57 -19.40 -5.91
CA PRO A 440 16.07 -20.66 -6.47
C PRO A 440 14.79 -21.16 -5.79
N THR A 441 14.56 -20.78 -4.54
CA THR A 441 13.34 -21.08 -3.79
C THR A 441 13.06 -19.98 -2.78
N MET A 442 11.80 -19.60 -2.66
CA MET A 442 11.37 -18.57 -1.71
C MET A 442 11.31 -19.08 -0.25
N ARG A 443 11.51 -20.39 -0.02
CA ARG A 443 11.57 -20.94 1.34
C ARG A 443 12.77 -20.38 2.10
N GLY A 444 12.51 -19.79 3.27
CA GLY A 444 13.55 -19.25 4.14
C GLY A 444 14.23 -17.95 3.65
N LEU A 445 13.62 -17.25 2.68
CA LEU A 445 14.15 -15.98 2.20
C LEU A 445 14.04 -14.87 3.27
N VAL A 446 12.94 -14.83 4.04
CA VAL A 446 12.63 -13.86 5.09
C VAL A 446 11.98 -14.54 6.28
#